data_a18279ed3e041b08bad645b4ae6622c8
#
_entry.id   a18279ed3e041b08bad645b4ae6622c8
#
_cell.length_a   1.000
_cell.length_b   1.000
_cell.length_c   1.000
_cell.angle_alpha   90.00
_cell.angle_beta   90.00
_cell.angle_gamma   90.00
#
_symmetry.space_group_name_H-M   'P 1'
#
loop_
_entity.id
_entity.type
_entity.pdbx_description
1 polymer ?
#
loop_
_entity_poly.entity_id
_entity_poly.type
_entity_poly.pdbx_seq_one_letter_code
_entity_poly.pdbx_strand_id
1 'polypeptide(L)'
;MKPTEIITADAKRNGVNPAPILNKLGRLLNNKEAIMLQSGNSVLIVQKIGKGIAELHLYTADNQMGLVRALREFIKKIRSSGLDAVYGNADNPQIIEMVKALGVNVIDSDLPGYNWKATYPFKE
;
A
#
# COMPACT_ATOMS: atom_id res chain seq x y z
N MET A 1 1.24 7.17 -16.03
CA MET A 1 2.26 7.91 -15.25
C MET A 1 3.35 6.94 -14.80
N LYS A 2 4.57 7.43 -14.70
CA LYS A 2 5.66 6.66 -14.09
C LYS A 2 5.49 6.62 -12.56
N PRO A 3 6.01 5.59 -11.88
CA PRO A 3 5.89 5.49 -10.41
C PRO A 3 6.37 6.72 -9.66
N THR A 4 7.49 7.32 -10.08
CA THR A 4 8.02 8.53 -9.45
C THR A 4 7.07 9.71 -9.58
N GLU A 5 6.38 9.81 -10.72
CA GLU A 5 5.37 10.86 -10.97
C GLU A 5 4.14 10.67 -10.08
N ILE A 6 3.70 9.42 -9.91
CA ILE A 6 2.56 9.07 -9.05
C ILE A 6 2.86 9.43 -7.60
N ILE A 7 4.02 9.02 -7.10
CA ILE A 7 4.45 9.29 -5.72
C ILE A 7 4.58 10.78 -5.48
N THR A 8 5.16 11.51 -6.45
CA THR A 8 5.31 12.96 -6.38
C THR A 8 3.94 13.66 -6.31
N ALA A 9 3.00 13.25 -7.17
CA ALA A 9 1.65 13.82 -7.20
C ALA A 9 0.89 13.56 -5.89
N ASP A 10 0.99 12.35 -5.37
CA ASP A 10 0.38 11.97 -4.10
C ASP A 10 0.95 12.81 -2.93
N ALA A 11 2.27 12.91 -2.84
CA ALA A 11 2.94 13.68 -1.80
C ALA A 11 2.54 15.16 -1.85
N LYS A 12 2.55 15.76 -3.03
CA LYS A 12 2.17 17.18 -3.21
C LYS A 12 0.73 17.44 -2.82
N ARG A 13 -0.18 16.54 -3.20
CA ARG A 13 -1.60 16.65 -2.83
C ARG A 13 -1.78 16.65 -1.31
N ASN A 14 -0.95 15.89 -0.60
CA ASN A 14 -0.99 15.77 0.86
C ASN A 14 -0.09 16.78 1.57
N GLY A 15 0.51 17.73 0.84
CA GLY A 15 1.37 18.75 1.43
C GLY A 15 2.71 18.25 1.94
N VAL A 16 3.21 17.13 1.40
CA VAL A 16 4.45 16.47 1.80
C VAL A 16 5.51 16.64 0.72
N ASN A 17 6.76 16.89 1.14
CA ASN A 17 7.89 16.93 0.22
C ASN A 17 8.16 15.52 -0.32
N PRO A 18 8.14 15.29 -1.64
CA PRO A 18 8.37 13.96 -2.22
C PRO A 18 9.82 13.47 -2.13
N ALA A 19 10.80 14.36 -2.03
CA ALA A 19 12.21 13.98 -2.11
C ALA A 19 12.65 12.95 -1.06
N PRO A 20 12.33 13.09 0.25
CA PRO A 20 12.68 12.07 1.23
C PRO A 20 12.02 10.72 0.96
N ILE A 21 10.78 10.74 0.49
CA ILE A 21 10.03 9.52 0.15
C ILE A 21 10.72 8.79 -1.00
N LEU A 22 11.02 9.50 -2.09
CA LEU A 22 11.67 8.92 -3.27
C LEU A 22 13.04 8.36 -2.95
N ASN A 23 13.83 9.06 -2.11
CA ASN A 23 15.15 8.61 -1.69
C ASN A 23 15.06 7.31 -0.87
N LYS A 24 14.14 7.26 0.09
CA LYS A 24 13.92 6.07 0.92
C LYS A 24 13.48 4.88 0.06
N LEU A 25 12.53 5.08 -0.83
CA LEU A 25 12.01 4.01 -1.70
C LEU A 25 13.09 3.49 -2.64
N GLY A 26 13.90 4.38 -3.20
CA GLY A 26 15.03 3.99 -4.04
C GLY A 26 15.99 3.05 -3.31
N ARG A 27 16.33 3.34 -2.07
CA ARG A 27 17.19 2.47 -1.25
C ARG A 27 16.54 1.12 -0.97
N LEU A 28 15.28 1.13 -0.56
CA LEU A 28 14.55 -0.11 -0.25
C LEU A 28 14.45 -1.03 -1.45
N LEU A 29 14.14 -0.48 -2.63
CA LEU A 29 14.01 -1.25 -3.85
C LEU A 29 15.38 -1.78 -4.34
N ASN A 30 16.42 -0.95 -4.28
CA ASN A 30 17.77 -1.36 -4.66
C ASN A 30 18.31 -2.47 -3.76
N ASN A 31 18.00 -2.43 -2.47
CA ASN A 31 18.44 -3.42 -1.49
C ASN A 31 17.51 -4.66 -1.46
N LYS A 32 16.49 -4.70 -2.29
CA LYS A 32 15.49 -5.78 -2.32
C LYS A 32 14.75 -5.96 -0.99
N GLU A 33 14.61 -4.89 -0.23
CA GLU A 33 13.88 -4.87 1.04
C GLU A 33 12.39 -4.59 0.82
N ALA A 34 12.04 -4.10 -0.37
CA ALA A 34 10.67 -3.83 -0.77
C ALA A 34 10.47 -4.17 -2.23
N ILE A 35 9.23 -4.42 -2.60
CA ILE A 35 8.79 -4.53 -3.99
C ILE A 35 7.74 -3.46 -4.26
N MET A 36 7.60 -3.10 -5.53
CA MET A 36 6.65 -2.11 -5.98
C MET A 36 5.66 -2.75 -6.96
N LEU A 37 4.38 -2.56 -6.68
CA LEU A 37 3.30 -2.96 -7.58
C LEU A 37 2.67 -1.70 -8.15
N GLN A 38 2.32 -1.73 -9.42
CA GLN A 38 1.62 -0.63 -10.08
C GLN A 38 0.37 -1.14 -10.79
N SER A 39 -0.71 -0.40 -10.64
CA SER A 39 -1.95 -0.60 -11.38
C SER A 39 -2.53 0.77 -11.68
N GLY A 40 -2.77 1.08 -12.98
CA GLY A 40 -3.19 2.40 -13.39
C GLY A 40 -2.19 3.47 -12.92
N ASN A 41 -2.71 4.49 -12.25
CA ASN A 41 -1.91 5.56 -11.65
C ASN A 41 -1.82 5.41 -10.12
N SER A 42 -1.74 4.17 -9.66
CA SER A 42 -1.55 3.84 -8.24
C SER A 42 -0.35 2.91 -8.07
N VAL A 43 0.38 3.11 -6.99
CA VAL A 43 1.58 2.35 -6.63
C VAL A 43 1.42 1.84 -5.22
N LEU A 44 1.68 0.55 -5.02
CA LEU A 44 1.72 -0.07 -3.71
C LEU A 44 3.15 -0.53 -3.43
N ILE A 45 3.72 -0.06 -2.34
CA ILE A 45 5.01 -0.52 -1.85
C ILE A 45 4.77 -1.58 -0.80
N VAL A 46 5.36 -2.74 -1.00
CA VAL A 46 5.28 -3.88 -0.08
C VAL A 46 6.65 -4.08 0.52
N GLN A 47 6.80 -3.73 1.80
CA GLN A 47 8.07 -3.83 2.52
C GLN A 47 8.00 -4.94 3.55
N LYS A 48 8.89 -5.93 3.43
CA LYS A 48 8.97 -7.02 4.39
C LYS A 48 9.46 -6.49 5.75
N ILE A 49 8.71 -6.76 6.80
CA ILE A 49 9.03 -6.33 8.17
C ILE A 49 9.27 -7.49 9.13
N GLY A 50 9.07 -8.71 8.68
CA GLY A 50 9.26 -9.93 9.44
C GLY A 50 8.92 -11.15 8.60
N LYS A 51 9.02 -12.33 9.18
CA LYS A 51 8.71 -13.56 8.48
C LYS A 51 7.21 -13.64 8.19
N GLY A 52 6.86 -13.64 6.90
CA GLY A 52 5.47 -13.73 6.47
C GLY A 52 4.66 -12.46 6.69
N ILE A 53 5.27 -11.36 7.09
CA ILE A 53 4.57 -10.10 7.32
C ILE A 53 5.22 -8.94 6.56
N ALA A 54 4.38 -8.02 6.10
CA ALA A 54 4.82 -6.87 5.32
C ALA A 54 4.06 -5.61 5.71
N GLU A 55 4.70 -4.47 5.50
CA GLU A 55 4.12 -3.14 5.59
C GLU A 55 3.70 -2.70 4.20
N LEU A 56 2.53 -2.08 4.09
CA LEU A 56 2.01 -1.56 2.84
C LEU A 56 1.93 -0.03 2.87
N HIS A 57 2.39 0.59 1.77
CA HIS A 57 2.22 2.02 1.51
C HIS A 57 1.58 2.22 0.16
N LEU A 58 0.49 2.94 0.12
CA LEU A 58 -0.24 3.27 -1.11
C LEU A 58 0.03 4.72 -1.51
N TYR A 59 0.38 4.91 -2.78
CA TYR A 59 0.47 6.22 -3.43
C TYR A 59 -0.43 6.22 -4.65
N THR A 60 -1.25 7.24 -4.83
CA THR A 60 -2.20 7.25 -5.95
C THR A 60 -2.37 8.65 -6.53
N ALA A 61 -2.48 8.68 -7.87
CA ALA A 61 -2.93 9.83 -8.64
C ALA A 61 -4.22 9.51 -9.40
N ASP A 62 -4.84 8.37 -9.11
CA ASP A 62 -6.10 7.97 -9.72
C ASP A 62 -7.29 8.72 -9.14
N ASN A 63 -8.36 8.83 -9.94
CA ASN A 63 -9.67 9.15 -9.40
C ASN A 63 -10.22 7.94 -8.62
N GLN A 64 -11.40 8.09 -8.02
CA GLN A 64 -11.99 7.05 -7.18
C GLN A 64 -12.20 5.72 -7.93
N MET A 65 -12.68 5.76 -9.18
CA MET A 65 -12.89 4.55 -9.98
C MET A 65 -11.57 3.85 -10.29
N GLY A 66 -10.55 4.58 -10.68
CA GLY A 66 -9.22 4.04 -10.95
C GLY A 66 -8.59 3.45 -9.71
N LEU A 67 -8.75 4.11 -8.57
CA LEU A 67 -8.25 3.61 -7.29
C LEU A 67 -8.92 2.29 -6.89
N VAL A 68 -10.24 2.17 -7.05
CA VAL A 68 -10.93 0.90 -6.75
C VAL A 68 -10.41 -0.24 -7.62
N ARG A 69 -10.17 0.00 -8.90
CA ARG A 69 -9.57 -1.01 -9.80
C ARG A 69 -8.18 -1.41 -9.34
N ALA A 70 -7.36 -0.42 -8.99
CA ALA A 70 -6.01 -0.66 -8.48
C ALA A 70 -6.03 -1.49 -7.20
N LEU A 71 -6.89 -1.15 -6.25
CA LEU A 71 -7.03 -1.87 -4.99
C LEU A 71 -7.41 -3.33 -5.21
N ARG A 72 -8.33 -3.61 -6.15
CA ARG A 72 -8.69 -5.00 -6.51
C ARG A 72 -7.48 -5.78 -6.99
N GLU A 73 -6.68 -5.20 -7.87
CA GLU A 73 -5.47 -5.85 -8.40
C GLU A 73 -4.43 -6.07 -7.30
N PHE A 74 -4.24 -5.09 -6.43
CA PHE A 74 -3.30 -5.21 -5.31
C PHE A 74 -3.72 -6.30 -4.32
N ILE A 75 -5.00 -6.34 -3.95
CA ILE A 75 -5.55 -7.37 -3.06
C ILE A 75 -5.30 -8.77 -3.64
N LYS A 76 -5.55 -8.93 -4.94
CA LYS A 76 -5.34 -10.20 -5.65
C LYS A 76 -3.88 -10.64 -5.59
N LYS A 77 -2.95 -9.71 -5.81
CA LYS A 77 -1.51 -9.99 -5.77
C LYS A 77 -1.04 -10.30 -4.36
N ILE A 78 -1.52 -9.58 -3.35
CA ILE A 78 -1.19 -9.84 -1.95
C ILE A 78 -1.70 -11.23 -1.53
N ARG A 79 -2.91 -11.62 -1.93
CA ARG A 79 -3.43 -12.97 -1.67
C ARG A 79 -2.54 -14.06 -2.19
N SER A 80 -1.90 -13.84 -3.34
CA SER A 80 -1.03 -14.84 -4.01
C SER A 80 0.41 -14.76 -3.56
N SER A 81 0.76 -13.85 -2.66
CA SER A 81 2.16 -13.53 -2.32
C SER A 81 2.79 -14.50 -1.33
N GLY A 82 1.98 -15.28 -0.60
CA GLY A 82 2.47 -16.11 0.49
C GLY A 82 2.61 -15.39 1.83
N LEU A 83 2.23 -14.12 1.90
CA LEU A 83 2.22 -13.37 3.16
C LEU A 83 1.09 -13.85 4.07
N ASP A 84 1.35 -13.87 5.37
CA ASP A 84 0.36 -14.22 6.40
C ASP A 84 -0.42 -12.99 6.87
N ALA A 85 0.23 -11.84 6.91
CA ALA A 85 -0.39 -10.59 7.35
C ALA A 85 0.28 -9.37 6.72
N VAL A 86 -0.50 -8.31 6.60
CA VAL A 86 -0.01 -6.98 6.17
C VAL A 86 -0.44 -5.92 7.15
N TYR A 87 0.36 -4.88 7.28
CA TYR A 87 0.18 -3.80 8.24
C TYR A 87 0.32 -2.46 7.53
N GLY A 88 -0.30 -1.43 8.05
CA GLY A 88 -0.10 -0.09 7.52
C GLY A 88 -0.69 0.99 8.41
N ASN A 89 -0.50 2.22 7.96
CA ASN A 89 -1.09 3.40 8.55
C ASN A 89 -1.99 4.05 7.50
N ALA A 90 -3.21 4.36 7.88
CA ALA A 90 -4.14 5.05 7.01
C ALA A 90 -4.55 6.37 7.68
N ASP A 91 -4.08 7.48 7.10
CA ASP A 91 -4.51 8.82 7.51
C ASP A 91 -5.86 9.16 6.90
N ASN A 92 -6.21 8.51 5.79
CA ASN A 92 -7.48 8.71 5.11
C ASN A 92 -8.41 7.51 5.34
N PRO A 93 -9.45 7.65 6.18
CA PRO A 93 -10.37 6.55 6.47
C PRO A 93 -11.15 6.07 5.24
N GLN A 94 -11.28 6.88 4.19
CA GLN A 94 -11.97 6.48 2.96
C GLN A 94 -11.26 5.32 2.26
N ILE A 95 -9.93 5.28 2.28
CA ILE A 95 -9.16 4.19 1.70
C ILE A 95 -9.48 2.87 2.41
N ILE A 96 -9.53 2.90 3.73
CA ILE A 96 -9.86 1.71 4.53
C ILE A 96 -11.30 1.25 4.25
N GLU A 97 -12.24 2.18 4.12
CA GLU A 97 -13.63 1.83 3.78
C GLU A 97 -13.73 1.19 2.39
N MET A 98 -12.97 1.68 1.41
CA MET A 98 -12.89 1.05 0.08
C MET A 98 -12.36 -0.38 0.16
N VAL A 99 -11.29 -0.60 0.93
CA VAL A 99 -10.68 -1.91 1.10
C VAL A 99 -11.66 -2.88 1.76
N LYS A 100 -12.36 -2.44 2.80
CA LYS A 100 -13.41 -3.23 3.46
C LYS A 100 -14.55 -3.56 2.49
N ALA A 101 -14.96 -2.60 1.67
CA ALA A 101 -16.02 -2.80 0.67
C ALA A 101 -15.63 -3.83 -0.40
N LEU A 102 -14.33 -4.03 -0.61
CA LEU A 102 -13.81 -5.05 -1.52
C LEU A 102 -13.67 -6.43 -0.85
N GLY A 103 -14.13 -6.58 0.39
CA GLY A 103 -14.20 -7.84 1.10
C GLY A 103 -12.97 -8.17 1.96
N VAL A 104 -12.09 -7.20 2.19
CA VAL A 104 -10.94 -7.40 3.07
C VAL A 104 -11.34 -7.13 4.52
N ASN A 105 -11.01 -8.06 5.41
CA ASN A 105 -11.23 -7.88 6.84
C ASN A 105 -10.08 -7.09 7.45
N VAL A 106 -10.27 -5.78 7.58
CA VAL A 106 -9.28 -4.87 8.20
C VAL A 106 -9.62 -4.70 9.66
N ILE A 107 -8.64 -4.96 10.51
CA ILE A 107 -8.76 -4.85 11.98
C ILE A 107 -7.69 -3.90 12.52
N ASP A 108 -7.79 -3.56 13.79
CA ASP A 108 -6.77 -2.76 14.47
C ASP A 108 -5.46 -3.52 14.56
N SER A 109 -4.35 -2.80 14.42
CA SER A 109 -3.02 -3.41 14.50
C SER A 109 -2.69 -3.88 15.91
N ASP A 110 -2.01 -5.03 15.98
CA ASP A 110 -1.39 -5.56 17.20
C ASP A 110 0.11 -5.23 17.29
N LEU A 111 0.65 -4.51 16.28
CA LEU A 111 2.04 -4.08 16.27
C LEU A 111 2.14 -2.57 16.48
N PRO A 112 3.10 -2.10 17.32
CA PRO A 112 3.35 -0.67 17.46
C PRO A 112 3.75 -0.01 16.13
N GLY A 113 3.34 1.23 15.93
CA GLY A 113 3.68 1.99 14.74
C GLY A 113 2.72 1.82 13.56
N TYR A 114 1.75 0.92 13.67
CA TYR A 114 0.72 0.70 12.63
C TYR A 114 -0.67 0.84 13.24
N ASN A 115 -1.62 1.36 12.47
CA ASN A 115 -2.99 1.50 12.95
C ASN A 115 -3.97 0.48 12.37
N TRP A 116 -3.57 -0.28 11.34
CA TRP A 116 -4.43 -1.34 10.80
C TRP A 116 -3.64 -2.59 10.44
N LYS A 117 -4.35 -3.71 10.33
CA LYS A 117 -3.83 -5.02 9.97
C LYS A 117 -4.86 -5.78 9.14
N ALA A 118 -4.39 -6.59 8.21
CA ALA A 118 -5.20 -7.60 7.53
C ALA A 118 -4.42 -8.91 7.45
N THR A 119 -5.11 -10.04 7.57
CA THR A 119 -4.47 -11.37 7.59
C THR A 119 -4.95 -12.21 6.41
N TYR A 120 -4.10 -13.16 6.00
CA TYR A 120 -4.47 -14.13 4.98
C TYR A 120 -5.81 -14.81 5.37
N PRO A 121 -6.76 -14.98 4.46
CA PRO A 121 -6.65 -14.84 2.99
C PRO A 121 -6.89 -13.43 2.44
N PHE A 122 -6.93 -12.37 3.23
CA PHE A 122 -7.11 -10.96 2.84
C PHE A 122 -8.44 -10.65 2.14
N LYS A 123 -9.30 -11.63 2.03
CA LYS A 123 -10.63 -11.51 1.44
C LYS A 123 -11.54 -12.56 2.07
N GLU A 124 -12.70 -12.14 2.47
CA GLU A 124 -13.74 -13.03 2.99
C GLU A 124 -14.31 -13.95 1.92
#